data_dff4351194adda7bbacc5a53d6a013ce
#
_entry.id   dff4351194adda7bbacc5a53d6a013ce
#
_cell.length_a   1.000
_cell.length_b   1.000
_cell.length_c   1.000
_cell.angle_alpha   90.00
_cell.angle_beta   90.00
_cell.angle_gamma   90.00
#
_symmetry.space_group_name_H-M   'P 1'
#
loop_
_entity.id
_entity.type
_entity.pdbx_description
1 polymer ?
#
loop_
_entity_poly.entity_id
_entity_poly.type
_entity_poly.pdbx_seq_one_letter_code
_entity_poly.pdbx_strand_id
1 'polypeptide(L)'
;LPVIRFRTGDLTRVVSRDKCKCGRTHLRIDQIMGRVDDMLIVKGVNFFPSQVEQTLMSIPGVLSNYQIIIEEVNGLTDLRVNVEAEPGVTGFTVEKALKETLGFSPKGDVFAPGALPRQEGKAKRVFYRQPDGSLK
;
A
#
# COMPACT_ATOMS: atom_id res chain seq x y z
N LEU A 1 25.24 19.18 2.19
CA LEU A 1 24.59 19.55 3.45
C LEU A 1 24.69 18.37 4.41
N PRO A 2 25.43 18.48 5.53
CA PRO A 2 25.48 17.40 6.51
C PRO A 2 24.11 17.25 7.19
N VAL A 3 23.48 16.10 7.04
CA VAL A 3 22.17 15.82 7.60
C VAL A 3 22.36 14.97 8.86
N ILE A 4 22.47 15.63 10.01
CA ILE A 4 22.63 14.97 11.31
C ILE A 4 21.25 14.88 11.98
N ARG A 5 20.82 13.66 12.36
CA ARG A 5 19.55 13.39 13.05
C ARG A 5 18.31 13.83 12.24
N PHE A 6 18.38 13.70 10.93
CA PHE A 6 17.25 14.00 10.05
C PHE A 6 16.08 13.02 10.31
N ARG A 7 14.89 13.55 10.50
CA ARG A 7 13.67 12.75 10.59
C ARG A 7 13.26 12.31 9.19
N THR A 8 13.47 11.04 8.87
CA THR A 8 13.08 10.49 7.56
C THR A 8 11.59 10.26 7.44
N GLY A 9 10.89 10.08 8.57
CA GLY A 9 9.47 9.70 8.60
C GLY A 9 9.23 8.21 8.32
N ASP A 10 10.29 7.42 8.15
CA ASP A 10 10.17 6.00 7.87
C ASP A 10 9.83 5.21 9.14
N LEU A 11 8.97 4.21 8.98
CA LEU A 11 8.59 3.26 10.01
C LEU A 11 9.37 1.97 9.86
N THR A 12 10.07 1.60 10.93
CA THR A 12 10.80 0.34 11.04
C THR A 12 10.84 -0.11 12.50
N ARG A 13 11.32 -1.31 12.76
CA ARG A 13 11.56 -1.81 14.12
C ARG A 13 13.02 -2.18 14.32
N VAL A 14 13.47 -2.09 15.56
CA VAL A 14 14.80 -2.57 15.96
C VAL A 14 14.78 -4.08 16.03
N VAL A 15 15.65 -4.75 15.27
CA VAL A 15 15.80 -6.21 15.25
C VAL A 15 16.85 -6.64 16.25
N SER A 16 17.98 -5.93 16.37
CA SER A 16 19.02 -6.26 17.34
C SER A 16 19.90 -5.05 17.66
N ARG A 17 20.35 -5.02 18.90
CA ARG A 17 21.34 -4.07 19.42
C ARG A 17 22.72 -4.73 19.65
N ASP A 18 22.82 -6.03 19.40
CA ASP A 18 24.04 -6.80 19.65
C ASP A 18 25.09 -6.53 18.60
N LYS A 19 26.35 -6.75 18.97
CA LYS A 19 27.47 -6.68 18.04
C LYS A 19 27.26 -7.68 16.88
N CYS A 20 27.38 -7.20 15.65
CA CYS A 20 27.30 -8.05 14.48
C CYS A 20 28.49 -9.01 14.39
N LYS A 21 28.29 -10.18 13.79
CA LYS A 21 29.39 -11.12 13.49
C LYS A 21 30.52 -10.49 12.67
N CYS A 22 30.23 -9.46 11.86
CA CYS A 22 31.22 -8.69 11.09
C CYS A 22 31.98 -7.62 11.92
N GLY A 23 31.75 -7.56 13.24
CA GLY A 23 32.41 -6.63 14.15
C GLY A 23 31.73 -5.26 14.31
N ARG A 24 30.73 -4.91 13.49
CA ARG A 24 30.01 -3.64 13.60
C ARG A 24 29.12 -3.59 14.83
N THR A 25 29.01 -2.42 15.43
CA THR A 25 28.18 -2.16 16.63
C THR A 25 26.92 -1.36 16.30
N HIS A 26 26.61 -1.16 15.01
CA HIS A 26 25.44 -0.42 14.60
C HIS A 26 24.16 -1.17 14.94
N LEU A 27 23.14 -0.41 15.36
CA LEU A 27 21.78 -0.88 15.52
C LEU A 27 21.28 -1.51 14.21
N ARG A 28 20.73 -2.71 14.29
CA ARG A 28 20.08 -3.38 13.15
C ARG A 28 18.59 -3.14 13.20
N ILE A 29 18.06 -2.68 12.09
CA ILE A 29 16.64 -2.43 11.88
C ILE A 29 16.10 -3.42 10.85
N ASP A 30 14.80 -3.66 10.90
CA ASP A 30 14.06 -4.41 9.88
C ASP A 30 13.91 -3.58 8.60
N GLN A 31 13.31 -4.17 7.57
CA GLN A 31 12.93 -3.41 6.39
C GLN A 31 11.99 -2.25 6.76
N ILE A 32 11.98 -1.23 5.95
CA ILE A 32 11.07 -0.10 6.10
C ILE A 32 9.66 -0.57 5.77
N MET A 33 8.73 -0.46 6.73
CA MET A 33 7.35 -0.90 6.60
C MET A 33 6.46 0.14 5.90
N GLY A 34 6.85 1.41 5.95
CA GLY A 34 6.12 2.52 5.36
C GLY A 34 6.63 3.86 5.89
N ARG A 35 5.93 4.94 5.54
CA ARG A 35 6.21 6.28 6.06
C ARG A 35 5.03 6.75 6.91
N VAL A 36 5.33 7.52 7.97
CA VAL A 36 4.30 8.07 8.87
C VAL A 36 3.32 8.98 8.13
N ASP A 37 3.84 9.74 7.15
CA ASP A 37 3.09 10.66 6.31
C ASP A 37 2.26 9.98 5.20
N ASP A 38 2.51 8.71 4.91
CA ASP A 38 1.75 7.92 3.94
C ASP A 38 0.58 7.12 4.57
N MET A 39 0.37 7.26 5.88
CA MET A 39 -0.69 6.54 6.57
C MET A 39 -2.08 7.02 6.11
N LEU A 40 -2.93 6.07 5.77
CA LEU A 40 -4.31 6.28 5.36
C LEU A 40 -5.26 5.87 6.48
N ILE A 41 -6.40 6.57 6.55
CA ILE A 41 -7.47 6.27 7.52
C ILE A 41 -8.76 6.05 6.74
N VAL A 42 -9.30 4.83 6.82
CA VAL A 42 -10.58 4.47 6.18
C VAL A 42 -11.43 3.71 7.19
N LYS A 43 -12.67 4.15 7.37
CA LYS A 43 -13.61 3.53 8.35
C LYS A 43 -13.02 3.41 9.77
N GLY A 44 -12.17 4.38 10.18
CA GLY A 44 -11.52 4.36 11.49
C GLY A 44 -10.33 3.40 11.61
N VAL A 45 -9.94 2.72 10.53
CA VAL A 45 -8.77 1.85 10.50
C VAL A 45 -7.60 2.58 9.87
N ASN A 46 -6.46 2.56 10.56
CA ASN A 46 -5.19 3.09 10.08
C ASN A 46 -4.43 1.99 9.34
N PHE A 47 -3.98 2.28 8.13
CA PHE A 47 -3.14 1.36 7.35
C PHE A 47 -2.17 2.12 6.45
N PHE A 48 -1.19 1.40 5.90
CA PHE A 48 -0.22 1.94 4.97
C PHE A 48 -0.44 1.37 3.57
N PRO A 49 -0.22 2.15 2.49
CA PRO A 49 -0.26 1.66 1.12
C PRO A 49 0.63 0.43 0.89
N SER A 50 1.76 0.34 1.60
CA SER A 50 2.66 -0.81 1.55
C SER A 50 2.02 -2.13 2.02
N GLN A 51 1.08 -2.08 2.96
CA GLN A 51 0.34 -3.27 3.40
C GLN A 51 -0.60 -3.77 2.30
N VAL A 52 -1.27 -2.85 1.60
CA VAL A 52 -2.09 -3.18 0.42
C VAL A 52 -1.22 -3.81 -0.66
N GLU A 53 -0.08 -3.18 -0.99
CA GLU A 53 0.87 -3.70 -1.98
C GLU A 53 1.35 -5.11 -1.65
N GLN A 54 1.81 -5.32 -0.42
CA GLN A 54 2.29 -6.62 0.04
C GLN A 54 1.21 -7.70 -0.06
N THR A 55 -0.02 -7.36 0.29
CA THR A 55 -1.16 -8.27 0.17
C THR A 55 -1.46 -8.61 -1.30
N LEU A 56 -1.51 -7.61 -2.17
CA LEU A 56 -1.75 -7.82 -3.60
C LEU A 56 -0.66 -8.69 -4.23
N MET A 57 0.61 -8.41 -3.92
CA MET A 57 1.75 -9.17 -4.47
C MET A 57 1.83 -10.60 -3.93
N SER A 58 1.12 -10.93 -2.85
CA SER A 58 1.01 -12.31 -2.35
C SER A 58 -0.03 -13.15 -3.09
N ILE A 59 -0.91 -12.53 -3.88
CA ILE A 59 -1.95 -13.23 -4.63
C ILE A 59 -1.36 -13.70 -5.97
N PRO A 60 -1.33 -15.00 -6.26
CA PRO A 60 -0.84 -15.51 -7.53
C PRO A 60 -1.64 -14.93 -8.71
N GLY A 61 -0.96 -14.49 -9.76
CA GLY A 61 -1.56 -13.91 -10.95
C GLY A 61 -1.89 -12.42 -10.87
N VAL A 62 -1.70 -11.78 -9.73
CA VAL A 62 -1.81 -10.31 -9.62
C VAL A 62 -0.52 -9.66 -10.14
N LEU A 63 -0.68 -8.59 -10.91
CA LEU A 63 0.41 -7.82 -11.49
C LEU A 63 0.77 -6.60 -10.64
N SER A 64 1.94 -6.02 -10.91
CA SER A 64 2.49 -4.89 -10.14
C SER A 64 1.80 -3.55 -10.40
N ASN A 65 0.88 -3.47 -11.36
CA ASN A 65 0.13 -2.25 -11.65
C ASN A 65 -1.21 -2.25 -10.90
N TYR A 66 -1.35 -1.33 -9.96
CA TYR A 66 -2.55 -1.20 -9.13
C TYR A 66 -2.76 0.25 -8.71
N GLN A 67 -3.98 0.57 -8.28
CA GLN A 67 -4.39 1.88 -7.76
C GLN A 67 -5.18 1.69 -6.46
N ILE A 68 -4.83 2.48 -5.47
CA ILE A 68 -5.56 2.61 -4.20
C ILE A 68 -6.42 3.87 -4.31
N ILE A 69 -7.73 3.73 -4.29
CA ILE A 69 -8.65 4.84 -4.47
C ILE A 69 -9.41 5.05 -3.17
N ILE A 70 -9.26 6.23 -2.60
CA ILE A 70 -10.05 6.69 -1.46
C ILE A 70 -11.25 7.44 -2.02
N GLU A 71 -12.45 6.99 -1.68
CA GLU A 71 -13.70 7.60 -2.13
C GLU A 71 -14.62 7.87 -0.94
N GLU A 72 -15.46 8.88 -1.06
CA GLU A 72 -16.50 9.15 -0.09
C GLU A 72 -17.84 8.61 -0.62
N VAL A 73 -18.45 7.71 0.14
CA VAL A 73 -19.74 7.09 -0.19
C VAL A 73 -20.70 7.32 0.98
N ASN A 74 -21.77 8.08 0.72
CA ASN A 74 -22.78 8.41 1.75
C ASN A 74 -22.18 9.05 3.03
N GLY A 75 -21.19 9.93 2.88
CA GLY A 75 -20.53 10.61 4.01
C GLY A 75 -19.53 9.72 4.76
N LEU A 76 -19.24 8.52 4.28
CA LEU A 76 -18.25 7.62 4.84
C LEU A 76 -17.09 7.42 3.86
N THR A 77 -15.88 7.46 4.38
CA THR A 77 -14.69 7.15 3.60
C THR A 77 -14.65 5.64 3.32
N ASP A 78 -14.51 5.28 2.05
CA ASP A 78 -14.38 3.89 1.60
C ASP A 78 -13.10 3.69 0.79
N LEU A 79 -12.66 2.45 0.67
CA LEU A 79 -11.47 2.03 -0.04
C LEU A 79 -11.85 1.17 -1.24
N ARG A 80 -11.36 1.58 -2.41
CA ARG A 80 -11.41 0.78 -3.63
C ARG A 80 -10.00 0.49 -4.11
N VAL A 81 -9.75 -0.72 -4.53
CA VAL A 81 -8.46 -1.13 -5.09
C VAL A 81 -8.69 -1.66 -6.50
N ASN A 82 -8.12 -0.97 -7.48
CA ASN A 82 -8.05 -1.43 -8.86
C ASN A 82 -6.71 -2.14 -9.06
N VAL A 83 -6.73 -3.32 -9.65
CA VAL A 83 -5.52 -4.11 -9.87
C VAL A 83 -5.55 -4.80 -11.23
N GLU A 84 -4.40 -4.84 -11.90
CA GLU A 84 -4.23 -5.69 -13.08
C GLU A 84 -3.89 -7.12 -12.66
N ALA A 85 -4.53 -8.09 -13.29
CA ALA A 85 -4.24 -9.50 -13.01
C ALA A 85 -4.43 -10.38 -14.25
N GLU A 86 -3.85 -11.57 -14.20
CA GLU A 86 -4.05 -12.62 -15.17
C GLU A 86 -5.47 -13.20 -15.10
N PRO A 87 -5.95 -13.83 -16.17
CA PRO A 87 -7.24 -14.53 -16.16
C PRO A 87 -7.30 -15.59 -15.05
N GLY A 88 -8.39 -15.54 -14.27
CA GLY A 88 -8.60 -16.43 -13.12
C GLY A 88 -8.57 -15.75 -11.76
N VAL A 89 -7.97 -14.57 -11.65
CA VAL A 89 -8.06 -13.73 -10.45
C VAL A 89 -9.39 -12.97 -10.49
N THR A 90 -10.14 -13.02 -9.41
CA THR A 90 -11.44 -12.33 -9.29
C THR A 90 -11.38 -11.20 -8.27
N GLY A 91 -12.27 -10.22 -8.39
CA GLY A 91 -12.43 -9.16 -7.38
C GLY A 91 -12.65 -9.73 -5.99
N PHE A 92 -13.43 -10.80 -5.86
CA PHE A 92 -13.65 -11.48 -4.59
C PHE A 92 -12.36 -12.00 -3.94
N THR A 93 -11.44 -12.55 -4.74
CA THR A 93 -10.13 -13.02 -4.24
C THR A 93 -9.32 -11.86 -3.65
N VAL A 94 -9.30 -10.73 -4.35
CA VAL A 94 -8.60 -9.51 -3.92
C VAL A 94 -9.24 -8.94 -2.65
N GLU A 95 -10.57 -8.80 -2.63
CA GLU A 95 -11.32 -8.29 -1.48
C GLU A 95 -11.12 -9.14 -0.24
N LYS A 96 -11.15 -10.47 -0.38
CA LYS A 96 -10.93 -11.41 0.73
C LYS A 96 -9.54 -11.25 1.33
N ALA A 97 -8.50 -11.24 0.52
CA ALA A 97 -7.13 -11.09 0.97
C ALA A 97 -6.90 -9.74 1.68
N LEU A 98 -7.43 -8.66 1.10
CA LEU A 98 -7.34 -7.33 1.70
C LEU A 98 -8.13 -7.23 3.02
N LYS A 99 -9.30 -7.87 3.11
CA LYS A 99 -10.08 -7.92 4.33
C LYS A 99 -9.33 -8.60 5.47
N GLU A 100 -8.66 -9.71 5.19
CA GLU A 100 -7.84 -10.43 6.18
C GLU A 100 -6.68 -9.58 6.71
N THR A 101 -6.08 -8.75 5.84
CA THR A 101 -4.96 -7.89 6.21
C THR A 101 -5.39 -6.59 6.90
N LEU A 102 -6.43 -5.93 6.38
CA LEU A 102 -6.82 -4.58 6.82
C LEU A 102 -7.90 -4.60 7.92
N GLY A 103 -8.62 -5.71 8.11
CA GLY A 103 -9.69 -5.83 9.09
C GLY A 103 -11.04 -5.23 8.68
N PHE A 104 -11.15 -4.68 7.47
CA PHE A 104 -12.42 -4.24 6.86
C PHE A 104 -12.47 -4.69 5.39
N SER A 105 -13.66 -4.60 4.76
CA SER A 105 -13.86 -5.06 3.39
C SER A 105 -13.74 -3.90 2.41
N PRO A 106 -12.61 -3.74 1.70
CA PRO A 106 -12.50 -2.81 0.57
C PRO A 106 -13.20 -3.38 -0.65
N LYS A 107 -13.45 -2.55 -1.66
CA LYS A 107 -13.89 -3.01 -2.99
C LYS A 107 -12.67 -3.34 -3.84
N GLY A 108 -12.72 -4.46 -4.56
CA GLY A 108 -11.64 -4.92 -5.43
C GLY A 108 -12.13 -5.06 -6.87
N ASP A 109 -11.58 -4.25 -7.79
CA ASP A 109 -11.84 -4.34 -9.22
C ASP A 109 -10.61 -4.87 -9.94
N VAL A 110 -10.80 -5.93 -10.73
CA VAL A 110 -9.73 -6.60 -11.48
C VAL A 110 -9.82 -6.20 -12.95
N PHE A 111 -8.68 -5.80 -13.48
CA PHE A 111 -8.52 -5.35 -14.87
C PHE A 111 -7.56 -6.29 -15.62
N ALA A 112 -7.74 -6.36 -16.93
CA ALA A 112 -6.81 -7.08 -17.79
C ALA A 112 -5.42 -6.41 -17.78
N PRO A 113 -4.34 -7.17 -18.05
CA PRO A 113 -2.99 -6.61 -18.15
C PRO A 113 -2.93 -5.43 -19.13
N GLY A 114 -2.37 -4.31 -18.70
CA GLY A 114 -2.23 -3.09 -19.49
C GLY A 114 -3.47 -2.19 -19.57
N ALA A 115 -4.55 -2.52 -18.86
CA ALA A 115 -5.80 -1.74 -18.86
C ALA A 115 -5.75 -0.50 -17.94
N LEU A 116 -4.93 -0.54 -16.89
CA LEU A 116 -4.76 0.61 -16.00
C LEU A 116 -3.71 1.59 -16.55
N PRO A 117 -3.94 2.91 -16.40
CA PRO A 117 -2.97 3.91 -16.84
C PRO A 117 -1.60 3.68 -16.17
N ARG A 118 -0.56 3.68 -16.97
CA ARG A 118 0.83 3.67 -16.47
C ARG A 118 1.28 5.10 -16.26
N GLN A 119 1.87 5.36 -15.10
CA GLN A 119 2.44 6.66 -14.79
C GLN A 119 3.94 6.64 -15.10
N GLU A 120 4.40 7.63 -15.84
CA GLU A 120 5.82 7.88 -16.06
C GLU A 120 6.45 8.48 -14.78
N GLY A 121 7.59 7.98 -14.38
CA GLY A 121 8.32 8.44 -13.21
C GLY A 121 7.94 7.74 -11.90
N LYS A 122 7.92 8.49 -10.78
CA LYS A 122 7.58 7.95 -9.46
C LYS A 122 6.09 7.59 -9.43
N ALA A 123 5.78 6.30 -9.40
CA ALA A 123 4.42 5.79 -9.47
C ALA A 123 3.57 6.31 -8.29
N LYS A 124 2.60 7.18 -8.58
CA LYS A 124 1.56 7.53 -7.62
C LYS A 124 0.57 6.37 -7.56
N ARG A 125 0.40 5.79 -6.39
CA ARG A 125 -0.47 4.63 -6.16
C ARG A 125 -1.78 4.98 -5.47
N VAL A 126 -1.80 6.09 -4.72
CA VAL A 126 -2.96 6.54 -3.94
C VAL A 126 -3.63 7.71 -4.65
N PHE A 127 -4.92 7.58 -4.87
CA PHE A 127 -5.78 8.56 -5.52
C PHE A 127 -6.98 8.87 -4.63
N TYR A 128 -7.47 10.08 -4.73
CA TYR A 128 -8.71 10.51 -4.09
C TYR A 128 -9.75 10.78 -5.16
N ARG A 129 -10.91 10.13 -5.05
CA ARG A 129 -12.03 10.37 -5.97
C ARG A 129 -12.73 11.66 -5.57
N GLN A 130 -12.79 12.58 -6.51
CA GLN A 130 -13.52 13.83 -6.35
C GLN A 130 -15.03 13.61 -6.58
N PRO A 131 -15.91 14.53 -6.09
CA PRO A 131 -17.36 14.46 -6.33
C PRO A 131 -17.75 14.44 -7.81
N ASP A 132 -16.91 14.99 -8.70
CA ASP A 132 -17.07 14.96 -10.15
C ASP A 132 -16.66 13.63 -10.81
N GLY A 133 -16.19 12.66 -10.00
CA GLY A 133 -15.72 11.35 -10.45
C GLY A 133 -14.27 11.30 -10.90
N SER A 134 -13.56 12.44 -10.97
CA SER A 134 -12.13 12.48 -11.31
C SER A 134 -11.26 11.91 -10.20
N LEU A 135 -10.09 11.40 -10.57
CA LEU A 135 -9.05 10.93 -9.62
C LEU A 135 -7.96 12.01 -9.50
N LYS A 136 -7.64 12.38 -8.27
CA LYS A 136 -6.59 13.34 -7.96
C LYS A 136 -5.43 12.69 -7.21
#